data_f579fbcf203f3807edcde22047e8e832
#
_entry.id   f579fbcf203f3807edcde22047e8e832
#
_cell.length_a   1.000
_cell.length_b   1.000
_cell.length_c   1.000
_cell.angle_alpha   90.00
_cell.angle_beta   90.00
_cell.angle_gamma   90.00
#
_symmetry.space_group_name_H-M   'P 1'
#
loop_
_entity.id
_entity.type
_entity.pdbx_description
1 polymer ?
#
loop_
_entity_poly.entity_id
_entity_poly.type
_entity_poly.pdbx_seq_one_letter_code
_entity_poly.pdbx_strand_id
1 'polypeptide(L)'
;MSSTTRKAGKYTDFTPDEIKEYLTRFRKAILDGKYTIAKGRKRRENMEFIEDYRINTKKEREILLGIQYDDFCYAVDNQKEEFAHEKLYIFCKSQELDYWGELETVDIYIKINMTQTKSGDDYTVVVSFHRRNKPIKYLFK
;
A
#
# COMPACT_ATOMS: atom_id res chain seq x y z
N MET A 1 -30.94 -14.62 0.48
CA MET A 1 -30.49 -14.07 0.39
C MET A 1 -29.77 -13.50 -0.12
N SER A 2 -29.69 -13.64 -0.53
CA SER A 2 -28.75 -13.18 -0.99
C SER A 2 -28.36 -11.97 -0.73
N SER A 3 -27.54 -11.73 -0.21
CA SER A 3 -27.20 -10.49 0.07
C SER A 3 -26.53 -9.83 -1.02
N THR A 4 -27.13 -8.88 -1.42
CA THR A 4 -26.62 -8.01 -2.40
C THR A 4 -25.51 -7.11 -1.89
N THR A 5 -25.30 -7.03 -0.59
CA THR A 5 -24.21 -6.25 -0.07
C THR A 5 -23.07 -7.15 0.31
N ARG A 6 -22.06 -7.15 -0.50
CA ARG A 6 -20.81 -7.76 -0.15
C ARG A 6 -20.10 -6.88 0.85
N LYS A 7 -19.95 -7.39 2.05
CA LYS A 7 -18.99 -6.78 2.95
C LYS A 7 -17.60 -7.04 2.38
N ALA A 8 -16.82 -5.99 2.20
CA ALA A 8 -15.43 -6.13 1.87
C ALA A 8 -14.79 -7.00 2.94
N GLY A 9 -14.48 -8.25 2.63
CA GLY A 9 -13.84 -9.16 3.57
C GLY A 9 -12.41 -8.73 3.84
N LYS A 10 -12.01 -8.82 5.10
CA LYS A 10 -10.62 -8.67 5.48
C LYS A 10 -10.02 -10.07 5.54
N TYR A 11 -8.90 -10.25 4.85
CA TYR A 11 -8.22 -11.53 4.82
C TYR A 11 -6.95 -11.45 5.65
N THR A 12 -6.79 -12.41 6.55
CA THR A 12 -5.61 -12.49 7.42
C THR A 12 -4.97 -13.87 7.41
N ASP A 13 -5.40 -14.76 6.52
CA ASP A 13 -4.87 -16.11 6.44
C ASP A 13 -3.60 -16.18 5.59
N PHE A 14 -2.59 -15.46 6.04
CA PHE A 14 -1.28 -15.41 5.39
C PHE A 14 -0.18 -15.83 6.35
N THR A 15 0.86 -16.45 5.82
CA THR A 15 2.07 -16.74 6.58
C THR A 15 3.09 -15.62 6.37
N PRO A 16 4.07 -15.47 7.28
CA PRO A 16 5.15 -14.50 7.06
C PRO A 16 5.88 -14.71 5.74
N ASP A 17 6.12 -15.96 5.35
CA ASP A 17 6.83 -16.27 4.10
C ASP A 17 6.04 -15.82 2.86
N GLU A 18 4.73 -15.95 2.88
CA GLU A 18 3.87 -15.48 1.79
C GLU A 18 4.00 -13.98 1.60
N ILE A 19 4.01 -13.23 2.70
CA ILE A 19 4.13 -11.77 2.64
C ILE A 19 5.54 -11.36 2.24
N LYS A 20 6.57 -12.09 2.70
CA LYS A 20 7.95 -11.82 2.27
C LYS A 20 8.11 -12.02 0.76
N GLU A 21 7.50 -13.07 0.22
CA GLU A 21 7.52 -13.33 -1.21
C GLU A 21 6.81 -12.23 -1.99
N TYR A 22 5.64 -11.81 -1.50
CA TYR A 22 4.90 -10.69 -2.09
C TYR A 22 5.77 -9.43 -2.14
N LEU A 23 6.45 -9.12 -1.04
CA LEU A 23 7.31 -7.94 -0.94
C LEU A 23 8.55 -8.05 -1.85
N THR A 24 9.05 -9.25 -2.11
CA THR A 24 10.15 -9.43 -3.05
C THR A 24 9.72 -9.00 -4.45
N ARG A 25 8.54 -9.39 -4.88
CA ARG A 25 7.97 -8.99 -6.17
C ARG A 25 7.69 -7.48 -6.19
N PHE A 26 7.14 -6.96 -5.10
CA PHE A 26 6.85 -5.56 -4.96
C PHE A 26 8.12 -4.70 -5.09
N ARG A 27 9.18 -5.07 -4.37
CA ARG A 27 10.44 -4.33 -4.42
C ARG A 27 11.03 -4.33 -5.82
N LYS A 28 10.96 -5.45 -6.51
CA LYS A 28 11.44 -5.54 -7.89
C LYS A 28 10.69 -4.55 -8.78
N ALA A 29 9.36 -4.49 -8.65
CA ALA A 29 8.56 -3.56 -9.43
C ALA A 29 8.95 -2.11 -9.14
N ILE A 30 9.17 -1.76 -7.87
CA ILE A 30 9.59 -0.41 -7.48
C ILE A 30 10.96 -0.08 -8.09
N LEU A 31 11.91 -1.00 -7.98
CA LEU A 31 13.27 -0.79 -8.52
C LEU A 31 13.27 -0.64 -10.04
N ASP A 32 12.39 -1.37 -10.71
CA ASP A 32 12.27 -1.31 -12.16
C ASP A 32 11.45 -0.11 -12.65
N GLY A 33 10.93 0.71 -11.73
CA GLY A 33 10.08 1.85 -12.08
C GLY A 33 8.70 1.45 -12.55
N LYS A 34 8.29 0.20 -12.30
CA LYS A 34 6.98 -0.32 -12.73
C LYS A 34 5.95 -0.15 -11.60
N TYR A 35 5.73 1.10 -11.24
CA TYR A 35 4.74 1.42 -10.23
C TYR A 35 4.19 2.83 -10.42
N THR A 36 3.05 3.09 -9.81
CA THR A 36 2.50 4.42 -9.71
C THR A 36 1.79 4.57 -8.36
N ILE A 37 1.76 5.79 -7.85
CA ILE A 37 0.93 6.11 -6.68
C ILE A 37 -0.33 6.78 -7.22
N ALA A 38 -1.48 6.28 -6.80
CA ALA A 38 -2.77 6.79 -7.27
C ALA A 38 -2.94 8.25 -6.87
N LYS A 39 -3.31 9.09 -7.84
CA LYS A 39 -3.56 10.52 -7.67
C LYS A 39 -4.93 10.84 -8.25
N GLY A 40 -5.44 11.99 -7.96
CA GLY A 40 -6.74 12.42 -8.46
C GLY A 40 -7.71 12.72 -7.34
N ARG A 41 -8.94 13.07 -7.70
CA ARG A 41 -9.95 13.55 -6.73
C ARG A 41 -10.21 12.57 -5.60
N LYS A 42 -10.26 11.28 -5.90
CA LYS A 42 -10.54 10.22 -4.91
C LYS A 42 -9.31 9.87 -4.07
N ARG A 43 -8.16 10.45 -4.38
CA ARG A 43 -6.89 10.16 -3.71
C ARG A 43 -6.26 11.44 -3.15
N ARG A 44 -7.11 12.33 -2.69
CA ARG A 44 -6.69 13.60 -2.13
C ARG A 44 -5.75 13.43 -0.94
N GLU A 45 -6.01 12.45 -0.08
CA GLU A 45 -5.16 12.19 1.06
C GLU A 45 -3.72 11.83 0.65
N ASN A 46 -3.57 11.05 -0.44
CA ASN A 46 -2.25 10.73 -0.97
C ASN A 46 -1.51 11.99 -1.39
N MET A 47 -2.19 12.85 -2.12
CA MET A 47 -1.59 14.08 -2.64
C MET A 47 -1.23 15.05 -1.52
N GLU A 48 -2.12 15.21 -0.54
CA GLU A 48 -1.87 16.08 0.61
C GLU A 48 -0.67 15.57 1.42
N PHE A 49 -0.59 14.27 1.64
CA PHE A 49 0.51 13.67 2.38
C PHE A 49 1.86 13.91 1.68
N ILE A 50 1.92 13.64 0.38
CA ILE A 50 3.13 13.83 -0.42
C ILE A 50 3.56 15.29 -0.39
N GLU A 51 2.59 16.21 -0.51
CA GLU A 51 2.85 17.63 -0.51
C GLU A 51 3.29 18.14 0.86
N ASP A 52 2.57 17.75 1.91
CA ASP A 52 2.85 18.20 3.28
C ASP A 52 4.25 17.83 3.75
N TYR A 53 4.72 16.63 3.40
CA TYR A 53 6.04 16.16 3.80
C TYR A 53 7.07 16.28 2.69
N ARG A 54 6.72 16.94 1.59
CA ARG A 54 7.61 17.17 0.45
C ARG A 54 8.30 15.90 -0.01
N ILE A 55 7.51 14.85 -0.19
CA ILE A 55 8.02 13.55 -0.57
C ILE A 55 8.31 13.55 -2.06
N ASN A 56 9.61 13.54 -2.41
CA ASN A 56 10.04 13.43 -3.80
C ASN A 56 10.13 11.96 -4.19
N THR A 57 10.44 11.70 -5.45
CA THR A 57 10.54 10.33 -5.97
C THR A 57 11.54 9.47 -5.20
N LYS A 58 12.68 10.07 -4.81
CA LYS A 58 13.70 9.35 -4.07
C LYS A 58 13.18 8.92 -2.68
N LYS A 59 12.54 9.83 -1.96
CA LYS A 59 11.99 9.55 -0.63
C LYS A 59 10.82 8.55 -0.75
N GLU A 60 9.99 8.70 -1.76
CA GLU A 60 8.89 7.80 -2.04
C GLU A 60 9.39 6.36 -2.21
N ARG A 61 10.41 6.17 -3.04
CA ARG A 61 11.02 4.85 -3.25
C ARG A 61 11.65 4.30 -1.97
N GLU A 62 12.33 5.15 -1.22
CA GLU A 62 12.94 4.77 0.04
C GLU A 62 11.88 4.21 1.02
N ILE A 63 10.76 4.89 1.14
CA ILE A 63 9.67 4.44 2.00
C ILE A 63 9.11 3.11 1.52
N LEU A 64 8.78 3.02 0.24
CA LEU A 64 8.19 1.81 -0.33
C LEU A 64 9.13 0.61 -0.24
N LEU A 65 10.42 0.81 -0.51
CA LEU A 65 11.40 -0.26 -0.42
C LEU A 65 11.67 -0.69 1.03
N GLY A 66 11.34 0.16 1.98
CA GLY A 66 11.53 -0.11 3.41
C GLY A 66 10.41 -0.89 4.07
N ILE A 67 9.32 -1.19 3.37
CA ILE A 67 8.21 -1.96 3.94
C ILE A 67 8.69 -3.37 4.28
N GLN A 68 8.42 -3.81 5.52
CA GLN A 68 8.79 -5.13 6.00
C GLN A 68 7.57 -6.03 6.12
N TYR A 69 7.78 -7.34 6.19
CA TYR A 69 6.67 -8.29 6.27
C TYR A 69 5.79 -8.05 7.50
N ASP A 70 6.39 -7.65 8.62
CA ASP A 70 5.63 -7.42 9.85
C ASP A 70 4.91 -6.07 9.88
N ASP A 71 5.06 -5.24 8.84
CA ASP A 71 4.21 -4.07 8.62
C ASP A 71 2.86 -4.47 8.03
N PHE A 72 2.71 -5.71 7.60
CA PHE A 72 1.47 -6.19 6.99
C PHE A 72 0.33 -6.25 8.00
N CYS A 73 -0.84 -5.80 7.58
CA CYS A 73 -2.04 -5.77 8.41
C CYS A 73 -3.07 -6.79 7.94
N TYR A 74 -3.55 -6.63 6.72
CA TYR A 74 -4.56 -7.52 6.15
C TYR A 74 -4.69 -7.21 4.65
N ALA A 75 -5.41 -8.08 3.94
CA ALA A 75 -5.77 -7.82 2.55
C ALA A 75 -7.29 -7.62 2.44
N VAL A 76 -7.71 -6.93 1.41
CA VAL A 76 -9.15 -6.72 1.12
C VAL A 76 -9.40 -6.99 -0.36
N ASP A 77 -10.66 -7.23 -0.69
CA ASP A 77 -11.05 -7.36 -2.10
C ASP A 77 -11.00 -6.00 -2.79
N ASN A 78 -10.72 -6.01 -4.09
CA ASN A 78 -10.90 -4.83 -4.90
C ASN A 78 -12.40 -4.58 -5.01
N GLN A 79 -12.83 -3.37 -4.70
CA GLN A 79 -14.26 -3.03 -4.70
C GLN A 79 -14.87 -2.92 -6.10
N LYS A 80 -14.03 -2.79 -7.14
CA LYS A 80 -14.53 -2.78 -8.50
C LYS A 80 -14.85 -4.21 -8.89
N GLU A 81 -16.10 -4.44 -9.29
CA GLU A 81 -16.60 -5.76 -9.60
C GLU A 81 -15.76 -6.48 -10.66
N GLU A 82 -15.36 -5.77 -11.69
CA GLU A 82 -14.52 -6.32 -12.77
C GLU A 82 -13.15 -6.78 -12.32
N PHE A 83 -12.68 -6.30 -11.15
CA PHE A 83 -11.39 -6.68 -10.56
C PHE A 83 -11.55 -7.37 -9.21
N ALA A 84 -12.73 -7.94 -8.95
CA ALA A 84 -13.03 -8.55 -7.65
C ALA A 84 -12.09 -9.71 -7.28
N HIS A 85 -11.43 -10.30 -8.27
CA HIS A 85 -10.46 -11.38 -8.04
C HIS A 85 -9.12 -10.85 -7.51
N GLU A 86 -8.88 -9.55 -7.59
CA GLU A 86 -7.64 -8.95 -7.11
C GLU A 86 -7.77 -8.60 -5.64
N LYS A 87 -6.71 -8.87 -4.88
CA LYS A 87 -6.66 -8.48 -3.48
C LYS A 87 -5.71 -7.30 -3.31
N LEU A 88 -6.13 -6.36 -2.48
CA LEU A 88 -5.31 -5.21 -2.12
C LEU A 88 -4.66 -5.51 -0.77
N TYR A 89 -3.35 -5.37 -0.70
CA TYR A 89 -2.56 -5.66 0.51
C TYR A 89 -2.30 -4.36 1.27
N ILE A 90 -2.60 -4.39 2.56
CA ILE A 90 -2.49 -3.19 3.41
C ILE A 90 -1.34 -3.35 4.39
N PHE A 91 -0.45 -2.37 4.35
CA PHE A 91 0.71 -2.27 5.24
C PHE A 91 0.62 -0.95 6.00
N CYS A 92 1.19 -0.91 7.18
CA CYS A 92 1.37 0.33 7.91
C CYS A 92 2.81 0.39 8.37
N LYS A 93 3.53 1.41 7.94
CA LYS A 93 4.96 1.55 8.17
C LYS A 93 5.24 2.85 8.91
N SER A 94 5.98 2.76 10.00
CA SER A 94 6.47 3.96 10.69
C SER A 94 7.69 4.50 9.95
N GLN A 95 7.71 5.79 9.72
CA GLN A 95 8.77 6.46 9.00
C GLN A 95 9.02 7.83 9.62
N GLU A 96 10.31 8.18 9.77
CA GLU A 96 10.67 9.52 10.18
C GLU A 96 10.63 10.43 8.95
N LEU A 97 9.89 11.51 9.04
CA LEU A 97 9.71 12.45 7.94
C LEU A 97 9.88 13.87 8.44
N ASP A 98 10.27 14.76 7.53
CA ASP A 98 10.45 16.18 7.82
C ASP A 98 9.14 16.92 7.50
N TYR A 99 8.55 17.52 8.54
CA TYR A 99 7.38 18.39 8.39
C TYR A 99 7.81 19.83 8.66
N TRP A 100 8.07 20.55 7.58
CA TRP A 100 8.42 21.98 7.64
C TRP A 100 9.58 22.28 8.61
N GLY A 101 10.62 21.45 8.57
CA GLY A 101 11.81 21.63 9.39
C GLY A 101 11.82 20.85 10.69
N GLU A 102 10.71 20.17 11.03
CA GLU A 102 10.64 19.35 12.23
C GLU A 102 10.50 17.87 11.86
N LEU A 103 11.31 17.04 12.50
CA LEU A 103 11.23 15.60 12.27
C LEU A 103 10.06 15.01 13.05
N GLU A 104 9.23 14.23 12.36
CA GLU A 104 8.10 13.53 12.95
C GLU A 104 8.18 12.05 12.58
N THR A 105 7.80 11.18 13.50
CA THR A 105 7.57 9.78 13.19
C THR A 105 6.12 9.62 12.78
N VAL A 106 5.90 9.17 11.55
CA VAL A 106 4.56 9.07 10.97
C VAL A 106 4.26 7.63 10.64
N ASP A 107 3.06 7.18 11.03
CA ASP A 107 2.57 5.87 10.60
C ASP A 107 1.90 6.05 9.24
N ILE A 108 2.47 5.44 8.22
CA ILE A 108 2.00 5.57 6.84
C ILE A 108 1.13 4.37 6.48
N TYR A 109 -0.11 4.65 6.10
CA TYR A 109 -1.04 3.63 5.63
C TYR A 109 -0.81 3.44 4.14
N ILE A 110 -0.48 2.21 3.74
CA ILE A 110 -0.10 1.89 2.36
C ILE A 110 -0.96 0.73 1.88
N LYS A 111 -1.74 0.95 0.83
CA LYS A 111 -2.57 -0.06 0.21
C LYS A 111 -2.04 -0.33 -1.19
N ILE A 112 -1.73 -1.58 -1.48
CA ILE A 112 -1.06 -1.98 -2.71
C ILE A 112 -1.93 -2.91 -3.52
N ASN A 113 -2.05 -2.63 -4.82
CA ASN A 113 -2.61 -3.55 -5.80
C ASN A 113 -1.49 -3.94 -6.76
N MET A 114 -1.08 -5.21 -6.74
CA MET A 114 -0.10 -5.70 -7.68
C MET A 114 -0.82 -6.36 -8.85
N THR A 115 -0.60 -5.84 -10.04
CA THR A 115 -1.20 -6.31 -11.27
C THR A 115 -0.10 -6.72 -12.26
N GLN A 116 -0.44 -6.94 -13.48
CA GLN A 116 0.54 -7.32 -14.52
C GLN A 116 0.34 -6.47 -15.76
N THR A 117 1.45 -6.16 -16.41
CA THR A 117 1.43 -5.48 -17.71
C THR A 117 1.03 -6.49 -18.79
N LYS A 118 0.79 -6.00 -20.00
CA LYS A 118 0.47 -6.86 -21.15
C LYS A 118 1.57 -7.86 -21.44
N SER A 119 2.81 -7.54 -21.10
CA SER A 119 3.95 -8.45 -21.29
C SER A 119 4.13 -9.46 -20.15
N GLY A 120 3.25 -9.41 -19.12
CA GLY A 120 3.31 -10.35 -18.01
C GLY A 120 4.18 -9.92 -16.85
N ASP A 121 4.79 -8.74 -16.92
CA ASP A 121 5.59 -8.21 -15.82
C ASP A 121 4.72 -7.68 -14.68
N ASP A 122 5.19 -7.80 -13.46
CA ASP A 122 4.50 -7.23 -12.30
C ASP A 122 4.49 -5.70 -12.41
N TYR A 123 3.34 -5.11 -12.14
CA TYR A 123 3.16 -3.68 -12.05
C TYR A 123 2.38 -3.36 -10.79
N THR A 124 2.84 -2.39 -10.03
CA THR A 124 2.24 -2.04 -8.75
C THR A 124 1.51 -0.72 -8.81
N VAL A 125 0.26 -0.72 -8.35
CA VAL A 125 -0.48 0.52 -8.11
C VAL A 125 -0.55 0.69 -6.59
N VAL A 126 0.06 1.76 -6.09
CA VAL A 126 -0.04 2.12 -4.68
C VAL A 126 -1.31 2.95 -4.54
N VAL A 127 -2.37 2.30 -4.10
CA VAL A 127 -3.72 2.87 -4.06
C VAL A 127 -3.85 3.89 -2.94
N SER A 128 -3.25 3.61 -1.77
CA SER A 128 -3.24 4.52 -0.64
C SER A 128 -1.81 4.72 -0.15
N PHE A 129 -1.45 5.96 0.11
CA PHE A 129 -0.12 6.34 0.58
C PHE A 129 -0.29 7.65 1.38
N HIS A 130 -0.69 7.52 2.65
CA HIS A 130 -0.99 8.68 3.48
C HIS A 130 -0.89 8.34 4.95
N ARG A 131 -1.00 9.33 5.81
CA ARG A 131 -1.01 9.10 7.26
C ARG A 131 -2.13 8.15 7.61
N ARG A 132 -1.82 7.25 8.55
CA ARG A 132 -2.85 6.39 9.12
C ARG A 132 -3.92 7.27 9.79
N ASN A 133 -5.17 7.05 9.42
CA ASN A 133 -6.29 7.84 9.93
C ASN A 133 -7.33 7.00 10.68
N LYS A 134 -7.00 5.75 10.95
CA LYS A 134 -7.87 4.83 11.71
C LYS A 134 -7.00 3.81 12.44
N PRO A 135 -7.51 3.17 13.50
CA PRO A 135 -6.76 2.11 14.17
C PRO A 135 -6.48 0.96 13.20
N ILE A 136 -5.31 0.36 13.34
CA ILE A 136 -4.94 -0.82 12.55
C ILE A 136 -4.42 -1.90 13.48
N LYS A 137 -4.40 -3.11 12.97
CA LYS A 137 -3.83 -4.24 13.70
C LYS A 137 -2.86 -4.96 12.78
N TYR A 138 -1.64 -5.15 13.26
CA TYR A 138 -0.62 -5.88 12.51
C TYR A 138 -0.84 -7.39 12.66
N LEU A 139 -0.66 -8.12 11.57
CA LEU A 139 -0.86 -9.57 11.60
C LEU A 139 0.31 -10.28 12.30
N PHE A 140 1.54 -9.79 12.08
CA PHE A 140 2.76 -10.47 12.56
C PHE A 140 3.53 -9.71 13.66
N LYS A 141 2.89 -8.74 14.28
CA LYS A 141 3.46 -8.03 15.42
C LYS A 141 2.67 -8.29 16.68
#